data_cd1c6fa41162bfcb63acee93c32da48d
#
_entry.id   cd1c6fa41162bfcb63acee93c32da48d
#
_cell.length_a   1.000
_cell.length_b   1.000
_cell.length_c   1.000
_cell.angle_alpha   90.00
_cell.angle_beta   90.00
_cell.angle_gamma   90.00
#
_symmetry.space_group_name_H-M   'P 1'
#
loop_
_entity.id
_entity.type
_entity.pdbx_description
1 polymer ?
#
loop_
_entity_poly.entity_id
_entity_poly.type
_entity_poly.pdbx_seq_one_letter_code
_entity_poly.pdbx_strand_id
1 'polypeptide(L)'
;MTLEKGNIAENFELLGSDGQSIILNSYKNLKNVVLCFYPKNHLFACPSKKVFEMAKSVIAVYPDIISTTTVLFAISVDSVDSQAEFVKEYEIPYVHLSDPKKIACKKYAGTNIAGLAKRSTFVVGMDGVIRDVMREINVTSHGQEILDSLNKIKV
;
A
#
# COMPACT_ATOMS: atom_id res chain seq x y z
N MET A 1 6.20 -9.79 15.55
CA MET A 1 6.86 -10.16 14.28
C MET A 1 6.02 -9.70 13.10
N THR A 2 6.67 -9.19 12.08
CA THR A 2 5.99 -8.76 10.85
C THR A 2 5.88 -9.93 9.86
N LEU A 3 4.94 -9.82 8.95
CA LEU A 3 4.74 -10.83 7.91
C LEU A 3 5.85 -10.78 6.87
N GLU A 4 6.16 -11.93 6.29
CA GLU A 4 7.24 -12.10 5.32
C GLU A 4 6.77 -12.83 4.07
N LYS A 5 7.60 -12.83 3.04
CA LYS A 5 7.35 -13.58 1.80
C LYS A 5 7.09 -15.05 2.13
N GLY A 6 6.03 -15.61 1.55
CA GLY A 6 5.62 -17.00 1.76
C GLY A 6 4.58 -17.16 2.86
N ASN A 7 4.39 -16.17 3.72
CA ASN A 7 3.34 -16.22 4.73
C ASN A 7 1.97 -15.99 4.07
N ILE A 8 0.93 -16.49 4.71
CA ILE A 8 -0.43 -16.16 4.34
C ILE A 8 -0.67 -14.71 4.78
N ALA A 9 -1.17 -13.88 3.87
CA ALA A 9 -1.50 -12.49 4.17
C ALA A 9 -2.66 -12.46 5.16
N GLU A 10 -2.44 -11.84 6.31
CA GLU A 10 -3.46 -11.75 7.35
C GLU A 10 -4.55 -10.78 6.94
N ASN A 11 -5.80 -11.22 7.08
CA ASN A 11 -6.96 -10.42 6.70
C ASN A 11 -7.08 -9.15 7.56
N PHE A 12 -7.65 -8.13 6.97
CA PHE A 12 -8.00 -6.90 7.68
C PHE A 12 -9.22 -6.26 7.04
N GLU A 13 -9.85 -5.37 7.78
CA GLU A 13 -10.91 -4.51 7.26
C GLU A 13 -10.57 -3.07 7.66
N LEU A 14 -10.39 -2.20 6.66
CA LEU A 14 -10.02 -0.80 6.85
C LEU A 14 -10.89 0.10 5.98
N LEU A 15 -11.16 1.30 6.47
CA LEU A 15 -11.90 2.30 5.68
C LEU A 15 -10.95 2.97 4.68
N GLY A 16 -11.43 3.15 3.47
CA GLY A 16 -10.69 3.80 2.40
C GLY A 16 -11.01 5.27 2.25
N SER A 17 -10.17 5.96 1.50
CA SER A 17 -10.34 7.38 1.15
C SER A 17 -11.65 7.66 0.40
N ASP A 18 -12.23 6.64 -0.21
CA ASP A 18 -13.52 6.73 -0.91
C ASP A 18 -14.72 6.48 0.01
N GLY A 19 -14.48 6.29 1.32
CA GLY A 19 -15.52 6.00 2.30
C GLY A 19 -15.97 4.55 2.34
N GLN A 20 -15.40 3.69 1.49
CA GLN A 20 -15.77 2.27 1.44
C GLN A 20 -14.92 1.45 2.40
N SER A 21 -15.53 0.42 2.97
CA SER A 21 -14.79 -0.56 3.78
C SER A 21 -14.10 -1.57 2.85
N ILE A 22 -12.79 -1.75 3.04
CA ILE A 22 -11.98 -2.67 2.24
C ILE A 22 -11.60 -3.87 3.10
N ILE A 23 -11.93 -5.06 2.63
CA ILE A 23 -11.61 -6.33 3.28
C ILE A 23 -10.62 -7.06 2.39
N LEU A 24 -9.42 -7.33 2.89
CA LEU A 24 -8.37 -7.95 2.08
C LEU A 24 -8.82 -9.28 1.46
N ASN A 25 -9.42 -10.16 2.26
CA ASN A 25 -9.82 -11.48 1.78
C ASN A 25 -10.90 -11.45 0.69
N SER A 26 -11.58 -10.32 0.49
CA SER A 26 -12.58 -10.21 -0.57
C SER A 26 -11.97 -10.27 -1.98
N TYR A 27 -10.66 -10.07 -2.09
CA TYR A 27 -9.95 -10.14 -3.37
C TYR A 27 -9.37 -11.53 -3.67
N LYS A 28 -9.42 -12.43 -2.70
CA LYS A 28 -8.87 -13.78 -2.86
C LYS A 28 -9.53 -14.50 -4.02
N ASN A 29 -8.72 -15.09 -4.89
CA ASN A 29 -9.13 -15.77 -6.13
C ASN A 29 -9.67 -14.82 -7.22
N LEU A 30 -9.61 -13.50 -6.99
CA LEU A 30 -10.09 -12.51 -7.97
C LEU A 30 -8.95 -11.63 -8.48
N LYS A 31 -8.11 -11.12 -7.60
CA LYS A 31 -7.03 -10.19 -7.95
C LYS A 31 -5.82 -10.37 -7.04
N ASN A 32 -4.65 -10.01 -7.57
CA ASN A 32 -3.50 -9.75 -6.73
C ASN A 32 -3.74 -8.44 -5.97
N VAL A 33 -3.15 -8.29 -4.81
CA VAL A 33 -3.27 -7.07 -4.01
C VAL A 33 -1.88 -6.53 -3.69
N VAL A 34 -1.65 -5.26 -3.98
CA VAL A 34 -0.42 -4.56 -3.58
C VAL A 34 -0.77 -3.64 -2.43
N LEU A 35 -0.02 -3.75 -1.34
CA LEU A 35 -0.21 -2.95 -0.13
C LEU A 35 1.04 -2.10 0.08
N CYS A 36 0.90 -0.78 -0.14
CA CYS A 36 2.00 0.17 0.01
C CYS A 36 1.87 0.89 1.35
N PHE A 37 2.64 0.48 2.34
CA PHE A 37 2.66 1.14 3.65
C PHE A 37 3.61 2.33 3.63
N TYR A 38 3.20 3.44 4.22
CA TYR A 38 4.02 4.63 4.34
C TYR A 38 3.74 5.33 5.67
N PRO A 39 4.65 6.19 6.16
CA PRO A 39 4.54 6.72 7.51
C PRO A 39 3.33 7.62 7.74
N LYS A 40 3.16 8.65 6.91
CA LYS A 40 2.13 9.66 7.13
C LYS A 40 2.03 10.58 5.91
N ASN A 41 0.82 11.12 5.66
CA ASN A 41 0.59 12.04 4.54
C ASN A 41 1.40 13.32 4.65
N HIS A 42 1.47 13.87 5.85
CA HIS A 42 2.21 15.10 6.13
C HIS A 42 3.16 14.85 7.28
N LEU A 43 4.44 15.08 7.07
CA LEU A 43 5.48 14.87 8.04
C LEU A 43 6.43 16.08 8.01
N PHE A 44 6.33 16.96 9.04
CA PHE A 44 7.08 18.22 9.20
C PHE A 44 6.71 19.30 8.20
N ALA A 45 6.55 18.97 6.94
CA ALA A 45 6.07 19.86 5.88
C ALA A 45 5.01 19.12 5.08
N CYS A 46 4.14 19.84 4.45
CA CYS A 46 2.94 19.28 3.81
C CYS A 46 3.09 19.30 2.29
N PRO A 47 3.17 18.15 1.61
CA PRO A 47 3.34 16.81 2.16
C PRO A 47 4.81 16.47 2.39
N SER A 48 5.09 15.30 3.00
CA SER A 48 6.45 14.79 3.05
C SER A 48 6.94 14.52 1.62
N LYS A 49 8.15 14.99 1.31
CA LYS A 49 8.73 14.84 -0.03
C LYS A 49 8.76 13.38 -0.48
N LYS A 50 9.16 12.47 0.40
CA LYS A 50 9.24 11.03 0.07
C LYS A 50 7.88 10.42 -0.21
N VAL A 51 6.85 10.82 0.53
CA VAL A 51 5.48 10.33 0.31
C VAL A 51 4.99 10.77 -1.06
N PHE A 52 5.21 12.03 -1.41
CA PHE A 52 4.82 12.57 -2.70
C PHE A 52 5.58 11.91 -3.86
N GLU A 53 6.90 11.75 -3.72
CA GLU A 53 7.72 11.10 -4.75
C GLU A 53 7.29 9.66 -4.98
N MET A 54 6.98 8.92 -3.90
CA MET A 54 6.50 7.55 -4.01
C MET A 54 5.15 7.49 -4.73
N ALA A 55 4.22 8.37 -4.38
CA ALA A 55 2.91 8.42 -5.05
C ALA A 55 3.07 8.72 -6.54
N LYS A 56 3.89 9.71 -6.90
CA LYS A 56 4.15 10.04 -8.32
C LYS A 56 4.71 8.85 -9.08
N SER A 57 5.65 8.14 -8.49
CA SER A 57 6.26 6.97 -9.10
C SER A 57 5.21 5.88 -9.40
N VAL A 58 4.33 5.62 -8.47
CA VAL A 58 3.26 4.61 -8.63
C VAL A 58 2.24 5.08 -9.67
N ILE A 59 1.81 6.33 -9.61
CA ILE A 59 0.84 6.90 -10.55
C ILE A 59 1.33 6.75 -11.99
N ALA A 60 2.63 6.98 -12.22
CA ALA A 60 3.22 6.91 -13.56
C ALA A 60 3.03 5.54 -14.24
N VAL A 61 2.99 4.45 -13.48
CA VAL A 61 2.85 3.09 -14.01
C VAL A 61 1.54 2.41 -13.57
N TYR A 62 0.67 3.15 -12.94
CA TYR A 62 -0.56 2.58 -12.41
C TYR A 62 -1.42 1.86 -13.45
N PRO A 63 -1.62 2.40 -14.67
CA PRO A 63 -2.37 1.66 -15.70
C PRO A 63 -1.77 0.29 -16.01
N ASP A 64 -0.45 0.18 -16.01
CA ASP A 64 0.22 -1.09 -16.25
C ASP A 64 0.06 -2.05 -15.06
N ILE A 65 0.06 -1.51 -13.84
CA ILE A 65 -0.16 -2.31 -12.64
C ILE A 65 -1.54 -2.95 -12.66
N ILE A 66 -2.59 -2.17 -12.90
CA ILE A 66 -3.97 -2.69 -12.90
C ILE A 66 -4.22 -3.64 -14.07
N SER A 67 -3.45 -3.54 -15.16
CA SER A 67 -3.58 -4.46 -16.29
C SER A 67 -3.11 -5.88 -15.94
N THR A 68 -2.41 -6.06 -14.82
CA THR A 68 -1.97 -7.38 -14.34
C THR A 68 -2.99 -8.07 -13.42
N THR A 69 -4.24 -7.66 -13.47
CA THR A 69 -5.32 -8.16 -12.59
C THR A 69 -4.97 -7.91 -11.12
N THR A 70 -4.61 -6.66 -10.84
CA THR A 70 -4.12 -6.24 -9.52
C THR A 70 -4.89 -5.02 -9.03
N VAL A 71 -5.17 -4.99 -7.73
CA VAL A 71 -5.63 -3.80 -7.03
C VAL A 71 -4.51 -3.32 -6.11
N LEU A 72 -4.36 -2.01 -6.00
CA LEU A 72 -3.31 -1.39 -5.19
C LEU A 72 -3.91 -0.46 -4.16
N PHE A 73 -3.46 -0.58 -2.93
CA PHE A 73 -3.84 0.31 -1.83
C PHE A 73 -2.58 0.88 -1.18
N ALA A 74 -2.63 2.16 -0.82
CA ALA A 74 -1.64 2.78 0.04
C ALA A 74 -2.22 2.84 1.45
N ILE A 75 -1.41 2.59 2.47
CA ILE A 75 -1.89 2.47 3.86
C ILE A 75 -1.00 3.28 4.79
N SER A 76 -1.62 4.09 5.63
CA SER A 76 -0.95 4.79 6.72
C SER A 76 -1.85 4.90 7.94
N VAL A 77 -1.32 5.47 9.01
CA VAL A 77 -2.08 5.68 10.25
C VAL A 77 -2.98 6.93 10.20
N ASP A 78 -2.97 7.64 9.08
CA ASP A 78 -3.80 8.84 8.90
C ASP A 78 -5.29 8.51 8.98
N SER A 79 -6.09 9.50 9.36
CA SER A 79 -7.54 9.37 9.39
C SER A 79 -8.13 9.25 7.99
N VAL A 80 -9.39 8.78 7.91
CA VAL A 80 -10.10 8.70 6.62
C VAL A 80 -10.17 10.08 5.96
N ASP A 81 -10.45 11.12 6.72
CA ASP A 81 -10.54 12.49 6.19
C ASP A 81 -9.19 12.95 5.62
N SER A 82 -8.10 12.67 6.33
CA SER A 82 -6.76 12.99 5.84
C SER A 82 -6.44 12.24 4.55
N GLN A 83 -6.80 10.96 4.48
CA GLN A 83 -6.61 10.16 3.27
C GLN A 83 -7.42 10.69 2.09
N ALA A 84 -8.68 11.07 2.35
CA ALA A 84 -9.53 11.63 1.29
C ALA A 84 -8.99 12.94 0.75
N GLU A 85 -8.52 13.83 1.63
CA GLU A 85 -7.91 15.10 1.23
C GLU A 85 -6.62 14.89 0.42
N PHE A 86 -5.78 13.96 0.86
CA PHE A 86 -4.51 13.67 0.19
C PHE A 86 -4.74 13.13 -1.22
N VAL A 87 -5.66 12.18 -1.36
CA VAL A 87 -6.02 11.59 -2.65
C VAL A 87 -6.57 12.66 -3.60
N LYS A 88 -7.45 13.52 -3.10
CA LYS A 88 -8.05 14.59 -3.89
C LYS A 88 -7.02 15.63 -4.33
N GLU A 89 -6.18 16.07 -3.40
CA GLU A 89 -5.18 17.11 -3.66
C GLU A 89 -4.17 16.70 -4.73
N TYR A 90 -3.73 15.45 -4.70
CA TYR A 90 -2.71 14.94 -5.62
C TYR A 90 -3.27 14.08 -6.75
N GLU A 91 -4.60 14.04 -6.88
CA GLU A 91 -5.29 13.31 -7.95
C GLU A 91 -4.83 11.85 -8.04
N ILE A 92 -4.76 11.19 -6.89
CA ILE A 92 -4.28 9.82 -6.81
C ILE A 92 -5.37 8.85 -7.32
N PRO A 93 -5.07 7.97 -8.29
CA PRO A 93 -6.08 7.11 -8.91
C PRO A 93 -6.41 5.84 -8.13
N TYR A 94 -5.75 5.59 -7.01
CA TYR A 94 -5.99 4.41 -6.18
C TYR A 94 -6.41 4.81 -4.77
N VAL A 95 -7.01 3.87 -4.06
CA VAL A 95 -7.56 4.12 -2.72
C VAL A 95 -6.45 4.10 -1.66
N HIS A 96 -6.48 5.08 -0.77
CA HIS A 96 -5.67 5.08 0.44
C HIS A 96 -6.49 4.55 1.61
N LEU A 97 -5.93 3.62 2.37
CA LEU A 97 -6.60 3.02 3.52
C LEU A 97 -6.14 3.70 4.82
N SER A 98 -7.08 3.89 5.71
CA SER A 98 -6.86 4.53 7.01
C SER A 98 -6.71 3.46 8.09
N ASP A 99 -5.58 3.45 8.80
CA ASP A 99 -5.29 2.47 9.85
C ASP A 99 -4.84 3.15 11.15
N PRO A 100 -5.70 4.02 11.75
CA PRO A 100 -5.29 4.75 12.95
C PRO A 100 -5.05 3.86 14.16
N LYS A 101 -5.67 2.67 14.19
CA LYS A 101 -5.45 1.68 15.25
C LYS A 101 -4.22 0.81 15.00
N LYS A 102 -3.55 0.99 13.87
CA LYS A 102 -2.31 0.30 13.50
C LYS A 102 -2.47 -1.22 13.39
N ILE A 103 -3.64 -1.68 13.02
CA ILE A 103 -3.94 -3.12 12.90
C ILE A 103 -3.08 -3.75 11.83
N ALA A 104 -3.17 -3.25 10.59
CA ALA A 104 -2.37 -3.74 9.47
C ALA A 104 -0.94 -3.22 9.53
N CYS A 105 -0.75 -1.96 9.91
CA CYS A 105 0.58 -1.36 9.97
C CYS A 105 1.54 -2.14 10.86
N LYS A 106 1.09 -2.55 12.05
CA LYS A 106 1.94 -3.34 12.97
C LYS A 106 2.22 -4.74 12.44
N LYS A 107 1.22 -5.38 11.85
CA LYS A 107 1.33 -6.77 11.42
C LYS A 107 2.21 -6.91 10.17
N TYR A 108 2.06 -6.01 9.21
CA TYR A 108 2.78 -6.07 7.94
C TYR A 108 4.07 -5.28 7.98
N ALA A 109 3.96 -3.97 8.07
CA ALA A 109 5.08 -3.04 7.93
C ALA A 109 5.98 -2.99 9.16
N GLY A 110 5.39 -3.11 10.34
CA GLY A 110 6.00 -2.70 11.58
C GLY A 110 5.88 -1.19 11.77
N THR A 111 6.02 -0.73 12.99
CA THR A 111 5.94 0.70 13.31
C THR A 111 7.26 1.19 13.87
N ASN A 112 7.57 2.47 13.60
CA ASN A 112 8.76 3.11 14.14
C ASN A 112 8.49 3.64 15.56
N ILE A 113 9.50 4.30 16.15
CA ILE A 113 9.39 4.83 17.52
C ILE A 113 8.27 5.87 17.67
N ALA A 114 7.94 6.57 16.59
CA ALA A 114 6.84 7.55 16.59
C ALA A 114 5.46 6.89 16.38
N GLY A 115 5.40 5.57 16.23
CA GLY A 115 4.16 4.86 15.99
C GLY A 115 3.64 4.93 14.56
N LEU A 116 4.49 5.35 13.61
CA LEU A 116 4.14 5.42 12.20
C LEU A 116 4.58 4.16 11.47
N ALA A 117 3.87 3.79 10.41
CA ALA A 117 4.23 2.62 9.61
C ALA A 117 5.61 2.81 8.98
N LYS A 118 6.42 1.75 9.01
CA LYS A 118 7.68 1.72 8.27
C LYS A 118 7.34 1.59 6.78
N ARG A 119 8.07 2.33 5.93
CA ARG A 119 7.83 2.28 4.49
C ARG A 119 8.15 0.88 3.97
N SER A 120 7.14 0.21 3.41
CA SER A 120 7.28 -1.14 2.89
C SER A 120 6.11 -1.46 1.97
N THR A 121 6.34 -2.35 1.01
CA THR A 121 5.29 -2.77 0.07
C THR A 121 5.21 -4.29 0.04
N PHE A 122 3.99 -4.79 0.07
CA PHE A 122 3.69 -6.21 0.05
C PHE A 122 2.91 -6.53 -1.22
N VAL A 123 3.30 -7.58 -1.92
CA VAL A 123 2.58 -8.09 -3.06
C VAL A 123 1.93 -9.40 -2.64
N VAL A 124 0.59 -9.41 -2.63
CA VAL A 124 -0.20 -10.58 -2.23
C VAL A 124 -0.77 -11.22 -3.49
N GLY A 125 -0.51 -12.52 -3.67
CA GLY A 125 -1.04 -13.26 -4.81
C GLY A 125 -2.54 -13.53 -4.68
N MET A 126 -3.14 -14.01 -5.76
CA MET A 126 -4.58 -14.34 -5.77
C MET A 126 -4.96 -15.41 -4.74
N ASP A 127 -4.04 -16.28 -4.38
CA ASP A 127 -4.26 -17.31 -3.37
C ASP A 127 -4.12 -16.80 -1.93
N GLY A 128 -3.85 -15.49 -1.76
CA GLY A 128 -3.70 -14.89 -0.45
C GLY A 128 -2.32 -15.07 0.18
N VAL A 129 -1.35 -15.57 -0.58
CA VAL A 129 0.03 -15.74 -0.10
C VAL A 129 0.87 -14.54 -0.49
N ILE A 130 1.69 -14.05 0.45
CA ILE A 130 2.61 -12.93 0.19
C ILE A 130 3.70 -13.41 -0.76
N ARG A 131 3.77 -12.81 -1.94
CA ARG A 131 4.70 -13.19 -3.01
C ARG A 131 5.97 -12.35 -3.02
N ASP A 132 5.90 -11.14 -2.49
CA ASP A 132 7.07 -10.27 -2.41
C ASP A 132 6.91 -9.27 -1.27
N VAL A 133 8.03 -8.88 -0.68
CA VAL A 133 8.07 -7.85 0.37
C VAL A 133 9.24 -6.92 0.05
N MET A 134 8.95 -5.62 -0.08
CA MET A 134 9.95 -4.60 -0.35
C MET A 134 10.06 -3.70 0.87
N ARG A 135 11.21 -3.71 1.54
CA ARG A 135 11.44 -2.89 2.73
C ARG A 135 12.47 -1.79 2.51
N GLU A 136 13.34 -1.96 1.51
CA GLU A 136 14.28 -0.93 1.07
C GLU A 136 13.75 -0.36 -0.25
N ILE A 137 13.02 0.74 -0.14
CA ILE A 137 12.27 1.31 -1.26
C ILE A 137 12.95 2.56 -1.78
N ASN A 138 13.21 2.57 -3.09
CA ASN A 138 13.59 3.80 -3.79
C ASN A 138 12.30 4.49 -4.23
N VAL A 139 11.93 5.58 -3.55
CA VAL A 139 10.64 6.23 -3.76
C VAL A 139 10.46 6.78 -5.19
N THR A 140 11.54 7.11 -5.88
CA THR A 140 11.45 7.65 -7.25
C THR A 140 11.25 6.59 -8.32
N SER A 141 11.54 5.31 -8.03
CA SER A 141 11.37 4.20 -8.96
C SER A 141 10.45 3.11 -8.43
N HIS A 142 9.77 3.35 -7.32
CA HIS A 142 8.99 2.32 -6.64
C HIS A 142 7.85 1.75 -7.49
N GLY A 143 7.19 2.58 -8.30
CA GLY A 143 6.17 2.11 -9.21
C GLY A 143 6.69 1.02 -10.15
N GLN A 144 7.88 1.24 -10.71
CA GLN A 144 8.50 0.24 -11.60
C GLN A 144 8.91 -1.01 -10.82
N GLU A 145 9.39 -0.85 -9.60
CA GLU A 145 9.72 -2.00 -8.74
C GLU A 145 8.50 -2.89 -8.49
N ILE A 146 7.35 -2.27 -8.24
CA ILE A 146 6.08 -3.00 -8.06
C ILE A 146 5.69 -3.73 -9.35
N LEU A 147 5.74 -3.03 -10.48
CA LEU A 147 5.38 -3.62 -11.76
C LEU A 147 6.29 -4.80 -12.11
N ASP A 148 7.59 -4.67 -11.89
CA ASP A 148 8.54 -5.75 -12.13
C ASP A 148 8.24 -6.97 -11.26
N SER A 149 7.89 -6.75 -9.99
CA SER A 149 7.50 -7.81 -9.07
C SER A 149 6.23 -8.54 -9.55
N LEU A 150 5.22 -7.79 -9.96
CA LEU A 150 3.98 -8.36 -10.48
C LEU A 150 4.21 -9.19 -11.74
N ASN A 151 5.08 -8.73 -12.62
CA ASN A 151 5.41 -9.47 -13.84
C ASN A 151 6.14 -10.78 -13.55
N LYS A 152 6.90 -10.86 -12.48
CA LYS A 152 7.59 -12.10 -12.07
C LYS A 152 6.65 -13.16 -11.54
N ILE A 153 5.56 -12.77 -10.89
CA ILE A 153 4.59 -13.73 -10.34
C ILE A 153 3.53 -14.13 -11.35
N LYS A 154 3.51 -13.49 -12.48
CA LYS A 154 2.57 -13.74 -13.57
C LYS A 154 3.10 -14.89 -14.43
N VAL A 155 2.77 -16.07 -14.07
CA VAL A 155 3.17 -17.26 -14.85
C VAL A 155 1.96 -18.07 -15.22
#